data_c33cff87ae561056bf54df6745b57a6a
#
_entry.id   c33cff87ae561056bf54df6745b57a6a
#
_cell.length_a   1.000
_cell.length_b   1.000
_cell.length_c   1.000
_cell.angle_alpha   90.00
_cell.angle_beta   90.00
_cell.angle_gamma   90.00
#
_symmetry.space_group_name_H-M   'P 1'
#
loop_
_entity.id
_entity.type
_entity.pdbx_description
1 polymer ?
#
loop_
_entity_poly.entity_id
_entity_poly.type
_entity_poly.pdbx_seq_one_letter_code
_entity_poly.pdbx_strand_id
1 'polypeptide(L)'
;MQIIAQEVGKKFVAEWIVRGVGLDLHTGQSYTFVGPNGSGKSTLLQLLTGMVPASEGTIKYLRPNGQELEIDGWYKYLVLAAPYLELIEEFTLRELVDFHRKFKPLKNNASAADFEDFVQLVPARYKLIRHFSSGMKQRVKLGLAFLSDVPVVFLDEPTSNLDAQGTRWYLDHVTSIVGSQLVLLGSNQPQEYEFCENIISVSAFK
;
A
#
# COMPACT_ATOMS: atom_id res chain seq x y z
N MET A 1 7.11 -14.09 -1.70
CA MET A 1 7.93 -12.99 -1.12
C MET A 1 7.82 -13.03 0.39
N GLN A 2 8.89 -12.59 1.09
CA GLN A 2 8.92 -12.48 2.54
C GLN A 2 9.61 -11.17 2.91
N ILE A 3 9.13 -10.52 3.96
CA ILE A 3 9.77 -9.33 4.56
C ILE A 3 10.12 -9.69 6.00
N ILE A 4 11.40 -9.57 6.35
CA ILE A 4 11.90 -9.83 7.70
C ILE A 4 12.42 -8.52 8.28
N ALA A 5 11.81 -8.06 9.35
CA ALA A 5 12.30 -6.93 10.15
C ALA A 5 12.88 -7.44 11.46
N GLN A 6 14.12 -7.04 11.79
CA GLN A 6 14.83 -7.45 12.99
C GLN A 6 15.28 -6.23 13.78
N GLU A 7 14.74 -6.08 14.98
CA GLU A 7 15.04 -4.97 15.91
C GLU A 7 14.92 -3.60 15.25
N VAL A 8 13.94 -3.45 14.33
CA VAL A 8 13.81 -2.21 13.54
C VAL A 8 13.26 -1.10 14.42
N GLY A 9 13.90 0.06 14.31
CA GLY A 9 13.46 1.27 14.96
C GLY A 9 13.58 2.49 14.07
N LYS A 10 12.70 3.47 14.29
CA LYS A 10 12.72 4.78 13.64
C LYS A 10 12.56 5.88 14.65
N LYS A 11 13.51 6.82 14.61
CA LYS A 11 13.36 8.09 15.33
C LYS A 11 13.48 9.26 14.35
N PHE A 12 12.76 10.32 14.65
CA PHE A 12 12.93 11.61 14.02
C PHE A 12 13.47 12.60 15.06
N VAL A 13 14.58 13.27 14.73
CA VAL A 13 15.31 14.13 15.65
C VAL A 13 15.70 13.37 16.92
N ALA A 14 14.92 13.46 17.99
CA ALA A 14 15.20 12.80 19.28
C ALA A 14 14.08 11.84 19.74
N GLU A 15 12.95 11.80 19.03
CA GLU A 15 11.77 11.01 19.40
C GLU A 15 11.70 9.69 18.63
N TRP A 16 11.58 8.58 19.37
CA TRP A 16 11.30 7.28 18.78
C TRP A 16 9.82 7.17 18.40
N ILE A 17 9.56 6.86 17.14
CA ILE A 17 8.20 6.59 16.67
C ILE A 17 7.85 5.12 16.86
N VAL A 18 8.77 4.24 16.47
CA VAL A 18 8.71 2.79 16.72
C VAL A 18 10.11 2.30 17.04
N ARG A 19 10.21 1.24 17.88
CA ARG A 19 11.48 0.65 18.26
C ARG A 19 11.34 -0.84 18.55
N GLY A 20 12.41 -1.63 18.29
CA GLY A 20 12.45 -3.07 18.56
C GLY A 20 11.42 -3.87 17.74
N VAL A 21 11.09 -3.41 16.53
CA VAL A 21 10.13 -4.08 15.66
C VAL A 21 10.73 -5.38 15.13
N GLY A 22 10.14 -6.52 15.53
CA GLY A 22 10.44 -7.85 15.00
C GLY A 22 9.24 -8.39 14.23
N LEU A 23 9.36 -8.59 12.92
CA LEU A 23 8.28 -9.07 12.05
C LEU A 23 8.82 -10.09 11.04
N ASP A 24 8.00 -11.10 10.74
CA ASP A 24 8.23 -12.06 9.65
C ASP A 24 6.94 -12.20 8.84
N LEU A 25 6.92 -11.60 7.64
CA LEU A 25 5.73 -11.35 6.85
C LEU A 25 5.82 -12.10 5.52
N HIS A 26 4.80 -12.90 5.19
CA HIS A 26 4.83 -13.83 4.05
C HIS A 26 3.73 -13.53 3.01
N THR A 27 4.06 -13.72 1.73
CA THR A 27 3.06 -13.70 0.66
C THR A 27 1.94 -14.71 0.94
N GLY A 28 0.72 -14.33 0.61
CA GLY A 28 -0.49 -15.10 0.89
C GLY A 28 -1.12 -14.79 2.23
N GLN A 29 -0.47 -13.98 3.06
CA GLN A 29 -0.99 -13.54 4.35
C GLN A 29 -1.37 -12.06 4.35
N SER A 30 -2.29 -11.70 5.23
CA SER A 30 -2.72 -10.33 5.46
C SER A 30 -2.42 -9.90 6.89
N TYR A 31 -1.87 -8.69 7.03
CA TYR A 31 -1.51 -8.11 8.32
C TYR A 31 -2.08 -6.70 8.42
N THR A 32 -2.67 -6.38 9.56
CA THR A 32 -3.05 -5.01 9.86
C THR A 32 -2.27 -4.46 11.05
N PHE A 33 -1.75 -3.26 10.90
CA PHE A 33 -1.13 -2.46 11.94
C PHE A 33 -2.17 -1.51 12.53
N VAL A 34 -2.54 -1.75 13.80
CA VAL A 34 -3.55 -0.97 14.50
C VAL A 34 -2.92 -0.10 15.58
N GLY A 35 -3.60 0.98 15.95
CA GLY A 35 -3.18 1.88 17.02
C GLY A 35 -3.72 3.30 16.80
N PRO A 36 -3.74 4.16 17.82
CA PRO A 36 -4.26 5.52 17.71
C PRO A 36 -3.53 6.35 16.64
N ASN A 37 -4.12 7.48 16.25
CA ASN A 37 -3.44 8.40 15.37
C ASN A 37 -2.12 8.87 16.02
N GLY A 38 -1.04 8.95 15.21
CA GLY A 38 0.31 9.23 15.73
C GLY A 38 1.01 8.04 16.39
N SER A 39 0.44 6.84 16.39
CA SER A 39 1.12 5.64 16.95
C SER A 39 2.32 5.16 16.13
N GLY A 40 2.46 5.58 14.86
CA GLY A 40 3.54 5.17 13.98
C GLY A 40 3.14 4.17 12.89
N LYS A 41 1.85 3.90 12.66
CA LYS A 41 1.37 2.98 11.61
C LYS A 41 1.95 3.32 10.22
N SER A 42 1.76 4.55 9.78
CA SER A 42 2.28 5.02 8.48
C SER A 42 3.81 4.98 8.44
N THR A 43 4.48 5.31 9.53
CA THR A 43 5.94 5.22 9.63
C THR A 43 6.42 3.77 9.51
N LEU A 44 5.74 2.82 10.15
CA LEU A 44 6.06 1.40 10.04
C LEU A 44 5.84 0.89 8.60
N LEU A 45 4.74 1.26 7.95
CA LEU A 45 4.53 0.93 6.53
C LEU A 45 5.63 1.54 5.65
N GLN A 46 5.99 2.80 5.85
CA GLN A 46 7.08 3.46 5.11
C GLN A 46 8.45 2.79 5.33
N LEU A 47 8.73 2.30 6.53
CA LEU A 47 9.93 1.50 6.80
C LEU A 47 9.91 0.20 5.99
N LEU A 48 8.80 -0.55 6.04
CA LEU A 48 8.64 -1.83 5.35
C LEU A 48 8.61 -1.70 3.81
N THR A 49 8.21 -0.54 3.28
CA THR A 49 8.33 -0.24 1.84
C THR A 49 9.74 0.18 1.43
N GLY A 50 10.61 0.52 2.37
CA GLY A 50 11.94 1.09 2.10
C GLY A 50 11.91 2.58 1.73
N MET A 51 10.76 3.25 1.80
CA MET A 51 10.66 4.71 1.54
C MET A 51 11.41 5.54 2.59
N VAL A 52 11.45 5.03 3.82
CA VAL A 52 12.13 5.68 4.93
C VAL A 52 13.17 4.70 5.49
N PRO A 53 14.45 5.09 5.61
CA PRO A 53 15.46 4.23 6.19
C PRO A 53 15.23 4.05 7.70
N ALA A 54 15.49 2.85 8.20
CA ALA A 54 15.50 2.56 9.63
C ALA A 54 16.62 3.35 10.34
N SER A 55 16.39 3.71 11.60
CA SER A 55 17.41 4.33 12.46
C SER A 55 18.23 3.27 13.20
N GLU A 56 17.66 2.09 13.44
CA GLU A 56 18.32 0.90 13.97
C GLU A 56 17.66 -0.36 13.43
N GLY A 57 18.33 -1.49 13.54
CA GLY A 57 17.84 -2.77 13.03
C GLY A 57 18.00 -2.94 11.52
N THR A 58 17.44 -4.02 10.97
CA THR A 58 17.55 -4.37 9.55
C THR A 58 16.21 -4.84 9.00
N ILE A 59 15.96 -4.54 7.72
CA ILE A 59 14.83 -5.08 6.97
C ILE A 59 15.38 -5.81 5.75
N LYS A 60 14.99 -7.08 5.59
CA LYS A 60 15.36 -7.93 4.47
C LYS A 60 14.14 -8.28 3.64
N TYR A 61 14.32 -8.29 2.33
CA TYR A 61 13.31 -8.67 1.36
C TYR A 61 13.75 -9.93 0.64
N LEU A 62 13.00 -11.02 0.79
CA LEU A 62 13.38 -12.31 0.22
C LEU A 62 12.41 -12.73 -0.90
N ARG A 63 12.97 -13.23 -1.98
CA ARG A 63 12.22 -13.92 -3.03
C ARG A 63 11.70 -15.27 -2.54
N PRO A 64 10.74 -15.90 -3.25
CA PRO A 64 10.25 -17.23 -2.88
C PRO A 64 11.34 -18.32 -2.82
N ASN A 65 12.43 -18.13 -3.55
CA ASN A 65 13.59 -19.02 -3.53
C ASN A 65 14.61 -18.72 -2.40
N GLY A 66 14.28 -17.80 -1.49
CA GLY A 66 15.14 -17.39 -0.38
C GLY A 66 16.23 -16.37 -0.75
N GLN A 67 16.36 -15.98 -2.01
CA GLN A 67 17.34 -14.97 -2.44
C GLN A 67 16.94 -13.59 -1.91
N GLU A 68 17.87 -12.90 -1.25
CA GLU A 68 17.68 -11.52 -0.79
C GLU A 68 17.65 -10.55 -1.99
N LEU A 69 16.75 -9.58 -1.92
CA LEU A 69 16.63 -8.50 -2.88
C LEU A 69 17.32 -7.26 -2.35
N GLU A 70 18.09 -6.62 -3.21
CA GLU A 70 18.63 -5.29 -2.94
C GLU A 70 17.48 -4.27 -2.88
N ILE A 71 17.60 -3.30 -1.98
CA ILE A 71 16.58 -2.27 -1.75
C ILE A 71 16.25 -1.50 -3.04
N ASP A 72 17.26 -1.24 -3.89
CA ASP A 72 17.08 -0.52 -5.16
C ASP A 72 16.21 -1.27 -6.17
N GLY A 73 16.05 -2.58 -6.03
CA GLY A 73 15.18 -3.42 -6.85
C GLY A 73 13.80 -3.67 -6.24
N TRP A 74 13.64 -3.39 -4.94
CA TRP A 74 12.47 -3.75 -4.17
C TRP A 74 11.18 -3.06 -4.65
N TYR A 75 11.28 -1.81 -5.09
CA TYR A 75 10.11 -1.05 -5.60
C TYR A 75 9.31 -1.76 -6.70
N LYS A 76 9.94 -2.68 -7.45
CA LYS A 76 9.28 -3.44 -8.52
C LYS A 76 8.28 -4.48 -8.00
N TYR A 77 8.40 -4.87 -6.74
CA TYR A 77 7.66 -5.97 -6.13
C TYR A 77 6.54 -5.49 -5.20
N LEU A 78 6.38 -4.19 -5.05
CA LEU A 78 5.37 -3.62 -4.15
C LEU A 78 4.56 -2.52 -4.83
N VAL A 79 3.39 -2.26 -4.27
CA VAL A 79 2.62 -1.05 -4.49
C VAL A 79 2.15 -0.50 -3.15
N LEU A 80 2.07 0.82 -3.02
CA LEU A 80 1.56 1.51 -1.83
C LEU A 80 0.44 2.46 -2.23
N ALA A 81 -0.71 2.33 -1.58
CA ALA A 81 -1.77 3.34 -1.60
C ALA A 81 -1.86 3.99 -0.22
N ALA A 82 -1.65 5.29 -0.16
CA ALA A 82 -1.65 6.08 1.08
C ALA A 82 -2.18 7.49 0.83
N PRO A 83 -2.81 8.16 1.83
CA PRO A 83 -3.34 9.51 1.67
C PRO A 83 -2.26 10.53 1.29
N TYR A 84 -1.06 10.40 1.87
CA TYR A 84 0.07 11.32 1.68
C TYR A 84 0.83 11.12 0.36
N LEU A 85 0.54 10.07 -0.40
CA LEU A 85 1.14 9.88 -1.74
C LEU A 85 0.38 10.74 -2.75
N GLU A 86 1.12 11.53 -3.49
CA GLU A 86 0.57 12.34 -4.56
C GLU A 86 0.61 11.58 -5.90
N LEU A 87 -0.41 11.80 -6.72
CA LEU A 87 -0.45 11.38 -8.10
C LEU A 87 0.14 12.50 -8.98
N ILE A 88 0.66 12.16 -10.15
CA ILE A 88 1.18 13.15 -11.10
C ILE A 88 0.01 13.99 -11.60
N GLU A 89 -0.09 15.22 -11.12
CA GLU A 89 -1.26 16.09 -11.30
C GLU A 89 -1.42 16.62 -12.73
N GLU A 90 -0.33 16.68 -13.49
CA GLU A 90 -0.28 17.13 -14.89
C GLU A 90 -0.75 16.06 -15.87
N PHE A 91 -0.89 14.81 -15.44
CA PHE A 91 -1.39 13.72 -16.27
C PHE A 91 -2.92 13.66 -16.25
N THR A 92 -3.50 13.23 -17.35
CA THR A 92 -4.86 12.69 -17.36
C THR A 92 -4.87 11.33 -16.69
N LEU A 93 -6.07 10.82 -16.34
CA LEU A 93 -6.17 9.47 -15.76
C LEU A 93 -5.56 8.43 -16.69
N ARG A 94 -5.82 8.52 -17.99
CA ARG A 94 -5.29 7.58 -19.00
C ARG A 94 -3.77 7.62 -19.05
N GLU A 95 -3.19 8.80 -19.14
CA GLU A 95 -1.73 8.98 -19.18
C GLU A 95 -1.07 8.45 -17.89
N LEU A 96 -1.69 8.69 -16.74
CA LEU A 96 -1.19 8.17 -15.45
C LEU A 96 -1.14 6.64 -15.45
N VAL A 97 -2.21 5.98 -15.91
CA VAL A 97 -2.26 4.52 -15.96
C VAL A 97 -1.26 3.96 -16.96
N ASP A 98 -1.18 4.55 -18.15
CA ASP A 98 -0.21 4.11 -19.18
C ASP A 98 1.24 4.33 -18.72
N PHE A 99 1.50 5.38 -17.95
CA PHE A 99 2.80 5.62 -17.32
C PHE A 99 3.11 4.56 -16.26
N HIS A 100 2.16 4.29 -15.35
CA HIS A 100 2.32 3.29 -14.29
C HIS A 100 2.64 1.90 -14.87
N ARG A 101 1.93 1.49 -15.92
CA ARG A 101 2.11 0.21 -16.60
C ARG A 101 3.52 -0.04 -17.15
N LYS A 102 4.29 1.02 -17.42
CA LYS A 102 5.70 0.90 -17.86
C LYS A 102 6.63 0.40 -16.77
N PHE A 103 6.26 0.62 -15.50
CA PHE A 103 7.05 0.21 -14.33
C PHE A 103 6.45 -1.03 -13.64
N LYS A 104 5.14 -1.11 -13.61
CA LYS A 104 4.37 -2.18 -12.97
C LYS A 104 3.22 -2.60 -13.89
N PRO A 105 3.30 -3.77 -14.51
CA PRO A 105 2.21 -4.26 -15.33
C PRO A 105 0.95 -4.40 -14.47
N LEU A 106 -0.20 -4.31 -15.12
CA LEU A 106 -1.47 -4.64 -14.49
C LEU A 106 -1.77 -6.13 -14.67
N LYS A 107 -2.46 -6.72 -13.69
CA LYS A 107 -2.92 -8.12 -13.73
C LYS A 107 -3.70 -8.38 -15.02
N ASN A 108 -3.54 -9.59 -15.56
CA ASN A 108 -4.20 -10.03 -16.79
C ASN A 108 -3.95 -9.12 -18.01
N ASN A 109 -2.83 -8.37 -18.01
CA ASN A 109 -2.53 -7.37 -19.03
C ASN A 109 -3.63 -6.33 -19.23
N ALA A 110 -4.36 -5.99 -18.16
CA ALA A 110 -5.43 -5.01 -18.20
C ALA A 110 -4.99 -3.70 -18.87
N SER A 111 -5.84 -3.19 -19.75
CA SER A 111 -5.61 -1.92 -20.44
C SER A 111 -5.91 -0.72 -19.53
N ALA A 112 -5.57 0.49 -19.99
CA ALA A 112 -6.00 1.70 -19.29
C ALA A 112 -7.54 1.85 -19.30
N ALA A 113 -8.23 1.34 -20.32
CA ALA A 113 -9.69 1.35 -20.35
C ALA A 113 -10.28 0.42 -19.28
N ASP A 114 -9.74 -0.80 -19.13
CA ASP A 114 -10.18 -1.73 -18.08
C ASP A 114 -9.94 -1.15 -16.69
N PHE A 115 -8.84 -0.42 -16.50
CA PHE A 115 -8.58 0.30 -15.24
C PHE A 115 -9.60 1.40 -14.98
N GLU A 116 -9.93 2.21 -16.00
CA GLU A 116 -10.91 3.31 -15.89
C GLU A 116 -12.30 2.78 -15.51
N ASP A 117 -12.70 1.64 -16.09
CA ASP A 117 -13.93 0.93 -15.74
C ASP A 117 -13.87 0.40 -14.29
N PHE A 118 -12.78 -0.25 -13.92
CA PHE A 118 -12.57 -0.80 -12.58
C PHE A 118 -12.71 0.27 -11.49
N VAL A 119 -12.06 1.42 -11.67
CA VAL A 119 -12.16 2.53 -10.69
C VAL A 119 -13.43 3.36 -10.85
N GLN A 120 -14.29 3.03 -11.83
CA GLN A 120 -15.56 3.73 -12.13
C GLN A 120 -15.36 5.23 -12.46
N LEU A 121 -14.30 5.54 -13.21
CA LEU A 121 -13.93 6.91 -13.57
C LEU A 121 -13.85 7.15 -15.08
N VAL A 122 -14.51 6.32 -15.90
CA VAL A 122 -14.58 6.45 -17.37
C VAL A 122 -14.91 7.87 -17.84
N PRO A 123 -15.89 8.59 -17.24
CA PRO A 123 -16.19 9.97 -17.67
C PRO A 123 -15.03 10.94 -17.43
N ALA A 124 -14.09 10.60 -16.55
CA ALA A 124 -12.96 11.44 -16.17
C ALA A 124 -11.63 11.05 -16.85
N ARG A 125 -11.63 10.06 -17.76
CA ARG A 125 -10.40 9.48 -18.35
C ARG A 125 -9.44 10.47 -18.99
N TYR A 126 -9.95 11.57 -19.56
CA TYR A 126 -9.15 12.64 -20.16
C TYR A 126 -9.06 13.90 -19.30
N LYS A 127 -9.59 13.86 -18.08
CA LYS A 127 -9.51 14.95 -17.11
C LYS A 127 -8.15 14.87 -16.41
N LEU A 128 -7.49 16.01 -16.23
CA LEU A 128 -6.24 16.09 -15.47
C LEU A 128 -6.47 15.72 -14.00
N ILE A 129 -5.52 14.98 -13.42
CA ILE A 129 -5.57 14.50 -12.02
C ILE A 129 -5.70 15.66 -11.03
N ARG A 130 -5.11 16.84 -11.30
CA ARG A 130 -5.27 18.03 -10.45
C ARG A 130 -6.72 18.48 -10.29
N HIS A 131 -7.60 18.10 -11.18
CA HIS A 131 -9.03 18.44 -11.12
C HIS A 131 -9.88 17.32 -10.51
N PHE A 132 -9.26 16.26 -10.00
CA PHE A 132 -9.96 15.19 -9.30
C PHE A 132 -10.29 15.60 -7.87
N SER A 133 -11.44 15.15 -7.36
CA SER A 133 -11.71 15.23 -5.92
C SER A 133 -10.76 14.32 -5.15
N SER A 134 -10.62 14.53 -3.83
CA SER A 134 -9.83 13.65 -2.97
C SER A 134 -10.27 12.19 -3.05
N GLY A 135 -11.60 11.95 -3.10
CA GLY A 135 -12.15 10.60 -3.26
C GLY A 135 -11.83 9.97 -4.63
N MET A 136 -11.85 10.75 -5.72
CA MET A 136 -11.41 10.25 -7.03
C MET A 136 -9.91 9.90 -7.01
N LYS A 137 -9.06 10.74 -6.44
CA LYS A 137 -7.62 10.47 -6.29
C LYS A 137 -7.38 9.22 -5.46
N GLN A 138 -8.11 9.04 -4.36
CA GLN A 138 -8.01 7.86 -3.51
C GLN A 138 -8.44 6.59 -4.26
N ARG A 139 -9.54 6.66 -5.02
CA ARG A 139 -10.00 5.52 -5.84
C ARG A 139 -8.97 5.12 -6.90
N VAL A 140 -8.28 6.09 -7.52
CA VAL A 140 -7.18 5.80 -8.45
C VAL A 140 -6.01 5.12 -7.74
N LYS A 141 -5.57 5.60 -6.58
CA LYS A 141 -4.49 4.97 -5.80
C LYS A 141 -4.81 3.52 -5.44
N LEU A 142 -6.02 3.27 -4.95
CA LEU A 142 -6.48 1.92 -4.63
C LEU A 142 -6.60 1.04 -5.88
N GLY A 143 -7.09 1.57 -6.99
CA GLY A 143 -7.15 0.86 -8.26
C GLY A 143 -5.76 0.41 -8.73
N LEU A 144 -4.75 1.31 -8.64
CA LEU A 144 -3.36 0.96 -8.93
C LEU A 144 -2.84 -0.13 -7.97
N ALA A 145 -3.22 -0.06 -6.67
CA ALA A 145 -2.83 -1.07 -5.70
C ALA A 145 -3.43 -2.45 -6.01
N PHE A 146 -4.72 -2.51 -6.35
CA PHE A 146 -5.42 -3.78 -6.58
C PHE A 146 -5.08 -4.44 -7.92
N LEU A 147 -4.88 -3.63 -8.96
CA LEU A 147 -4.63 -4.13 -10.30
C LEU A 147 -3.15 -4.31 -10.65
N SER A 148 -2.21 -3.77 -9.90
CA SER A 148 -0.78 -4.01 -10.15
C SER A 148 -0.43 -5.49 -9.95
N ASP A 149 0.30 -6.06 -10.91
CA ASP A 149 0.82 -7.43 -10.84
C ASP A 149 2.11 -7.46 -10.02
N VAL A 150 1.95 -7.31 -8.71
CA VAL A 150 3.04 -7.29 -7.73
C VAL A 150 2.72 -8.22 -6.55
N PRO A 151 3.72 -8.84 -5.92
CA PRO A 151 3.47 -9.77 -4.81
C PRO A 151 3.13 -9.10 -3.48
N VAL A 152 3.35 -7.78 -3.32
CA VAL A 152 3.16 -7.09 -2.05
C VAL A 152 2.36 -5.81 -2.22
N VAL A 153 1.32 -5.65 -1.42
CA VAL A 153 0.43 -4.48 -1.42
C VAL A 153 0.42 -3.84 -0.04
N PHE A 154 0.73 -2.56 -0.01
CA PHE A 154 0.63 -1.73 1.18
C PHE A 154 -0.57 -0.77 1.05
N LEU A 155 -1.38 -0.71 2.10
CA LEU A 155 -2.55 0.16 2.19
C LEU A 155 -2.48 0.96 3.49
N ASP A 156 -2.43 2.27 3.41
CA ASP A 156 -2.47 3.13 4.58
C ASP A 156 -3.77 3.95 4.58
N GLU A 157 -4.60 3.77 5.60
CA GLU A 157 -5.92 4.40 5.72
C GLU A 157 -6.73 4.38 4.40
N PRO A 158 -6.99 3.19 3.83
CA PRO A 158 -7.47 3.05 2.45
C PRO A 158 -8.80 3.72 2.17
N THR A 159 -9.72 3.81 3.15
CA THR A 159 -11.02 4.47 2.94
C THR A 159 -11.00 5.97 3.25
N SER A 160 -9.84 6.52 3.60
CA SER A 160 -9.67 7.96 3.77
C SER A 160 -10.15 8.72 2.53
N ASN A 161 -10.98 9.74 2.72
CA ASN A 161 -11.61 10.54 1.67
C ASN A 161 -12.62 9.80 0.75
N LEU A 162 -12.97 8.56 1.02
CA LEU A 162 -14.04 7.86 0.31
C LEU A 162 -15.40 8.15 0.97
N ASP A 163 -16.43 8.25 0.13
CA ASP A 163 -17.81 8.21 0.58
C ASP A 163 -18.26 6.76 0.86
N ALA A 164 -19.49 6.57 1.30
CA ALA A 164 -20.05 5.25 1.61
C ALA A 164 -20.05 4.29 0.40
N GLN A 165 -20.21 4.81 -0.83
CA GLN A 165 -20.11 4.00 -2.04
C GLN A 165 -18.67 3.59 -2.33
N GLY A 166 -17.73 4.52 -2.21
CA GLY A 166 -16.29 4.25 -2.37
C GLY A 166 -15.78 3.27 -1.33
N THR A 167 -16.23 3.38 -0.07
CA THR A 167 -15.89 2.43 0.99
C THR A 167 -16.40 1.01 0.67
N ARG A 168 -17.62 0.88 0.21
CA ARG A 168 -18.16 -0.43 -0.25
C ARG A 168 -17.33 -0.99 -1.41
N TRP A 169 -17.04 -0.17 -2.41
CA TRP A 169 -16.19 -0.56 -3.52
C TRP A 169 -14.81 -1.07 -3.04
N TYR A 170 -14.19 -0.40 -2.06
CA TYR A 170 -12.94 -0.87 -1.45
C TYR A 170 -13.11 -2.27 -0.83
N LEU A 171 -14.14 -2.48 -0.01
CA LEU A 171 -14.40 -3.76 0.66
C LEU A 171 -14.65 -4.90 -0.34
N ASP A 172 -15.38 -4.63 -1.41
CA ASP A 172 -15.69 -5.61 -2.47
C ASP A 172 -14.42 -6.07 -3.21
N HIS A 173 -13.41 -5.20 -3.32
CA HIS A 173 -12.21 -5.45 -4.14
C HIS A 173 -10.98 -5.86 -3.34
N VAL A 174 -10.83 -5.41 -2.09
CA VAL A 174 -9.65 -5.74 -1.28
C VAL A 174 -9.52 -7.25 -1.04
N THR A 175 -10.63 -7.96 -0.92
CA THR A 175 -10.64 -9.42 -0.74
C THR A 175 -10.05 -10.17 -1.93
N SER A 176 -10.08 -9.58 -3.13
CA SER A 176 -9.52 -10.21 -4.35
C SER A 176 -8.00 -10.36 -4.34
N ILE A 177 -7.30 -9.61 -3.50
CA ILE A 177 -5.84 -9.65 -3.37
C ILE A 177 -5.38 -10.50 -2.18
N VAL A 178 -6.28 -10.81 -1.24
CA VAL A 178 -5.99 -11.64 -0.06
C VAL A 178 -5.74 -13.09 -0.48
N GLY A 179 -4.82 -13.76 0.20
CA GLY A 179 -4.44 -15.14 -0.09
C GLY A 179 -3.48 -15.31 -1.28
N SER A 180 -3.42 -14.35 -2.21
CA SER A 180 -2.49 -14.38 -3.35
C SER A 180 -1.28 -13.45 -3.19
N GLN A 181 -1.47 -12.32 -2.53
CA GLN A 181 -0.44 -11.31 -2.29
C GLN A 181 -0.16 -11.18 -0.79
N LEU A 182 0.97 -10.60 -0.41
CA LEU A 182 1.19 -10.12 0.94
C LEU A 182 0.48 -8.76 1.07
N VAL A 183 -0.51 -8.67 1.94
CA VAL A 183 -1.26 -7.42 2.17
C VAL A 183 -0.89 -6.84 3.53
N LEU A 184 -0.41 -5.62 3.54
CA LEU A 184 0.00 -4.88 4.73
C LEU A 184 -0.83 -3.61 4.86
N LEU A 185 -1.64 -3.53 5.90
CA LEU A 185 -2.61 -2.46 6.10
C LEU A 185 -2.30 -1.67 7.37
N GLY A 186 -2.36 -0.34 7.30
CA GLY A 186 -2.38 0.55 8.45
C GLY A 186 -3.75 1.18 8.60
N SER A 187 -4.48 0.87 9.68
CA SER A 187 -5.81 1.42 9.90
C SER A 187 -6.21 1.45 11.37
N ASN A 188 -7.17 2.32 11.68
CA ASN A 188 -7.89 2.37 12.95
C ASN A 188 -9.35 1.93 12.81
N GLN A 189 -9.82 1.70 11.60
CA GLN A 189 -11.22 1.39 11.32
C GLN A 189 -11.38 -0.12 11.14
N PRO A 190 -12.04 -0.85 12.07
CA PRO A 190 -12.18 -2.30 11.99
C PRO A 190 -12.71 -2.79 10.65
N GLN A 191 -13.67 -2.09 10.06
CA GLN A 191 -14.26 -2.45 8.77
C GLN A 191 -13.23 -2.50 7.62
N GLU A 192 -12.12 -1.74 7.71
CA GLU A 192 -11.09 -1.72 6.66
C GLU A 192 -10.24 -3.00 6.65
N TYR A 193 -10.19 -3.74 7.76
CA TYR A 193 -9.30 -4.89 7.95
C TYR A 193 -9.97 -6.15 8.49
N GLU A 194 -11.30 -6.26 8.45
CA GLU A 194 -12.02 -7.47 8.86
C GLU A 194 -11.51 -8.75 8.14
N PHE A 195 -10.96 -8.59 6.95
CA PHE A 195 -10.35 -9.68 6.16
C PHE A 195 -8.94 -10.06 6.62
N CYS A 196 -8.29 -9.26 7.47
CA CYS A 196 -6.92 -9.51 7.91
C CYS A 196 -6.87 -10.58 8.99
N GLU A 197 -6.01 -11.59 8.76
CA GLU A 197 -5.82 -12.69 9.71
C GLU A 197 -4.93 -12.28 10.89
N ASN A 198 -4.00 -11.37 10.67
CA ASN A 198 -3.00 -10.99 11.65
C ASN A 198 -3.17 -9.52 12.04
N ILE A 199 -3.48 -9.25 13.29
CA ILE A 199 -3.64 -7.91 13.84
C ILE A 199 -2.46 -7.61 14.78
N ILE A 200 -1.72 -6.54 14.46
CA ILE A 200 -0.50 -6.14 15.19
C ILE A 200 -0.70 -4.73 15.74
N SER A 201 -0.62 -4.60 17.06
CA SER A 201 -0.68 -3.28 17.71
C SER A 201 0.68 -2.57 17.60
N VAL A 202 0.73 -1.43 16.92
CA VAL A 202 1.96 -0.62 16.80
C VAL A 202 2.40 -0.06 18.15
N SER A 203 1.48 0.09 19.11
CA SER A 203 1.81 0.55 20.46
C SER A 203 2.73 -0.42 21.23
N ALA A 204 2.84 -1.67 20.79
CA ALA A 204 3.78 -2.63 21.36
C ALA A 204 5.25 -2.33 20.99
N PHE A 205 5.49 -1.46 20.03
CA PHE A 205 6.81 -1.09 19.53
C PHE A 205 7.26 0.32 19.95
N LYS A 206 6.88 0.75 21.16
CA LYS A 206 7.26 2.06 21.72
C LYS A 206 8.27 1.93 22.84
#